data_478af3efa6c93eecca2ea287aae15d2a
#
_entry.id   478af3efa6c93eecca2ea287aae15d2a
#
_cell.length_a   1.000
_cell.length_b   1.000
_cell.length_c   1.000
_cell.angle_alpha   90.00
_cell.angle_beta   90.00
_cell.angle_gamma   90.00
#
_symmetry.space_group_name_H-M   'P 1'
#
loop_
_entity.id
_entity.type
_entity.pdbx_description
1 polymer ?
#
loop_
_entity_poly.entity_id
_entity_poly.type
_entity_poly.pdbx_seq_one_letter_code
_entity_poly.pdbx_strand_id
1 'polypeptide(L)'
;MNLKKFASLGFVGISVLILSACSLPYGSQSQNTGSTASSPSSQNTQSTSSGKTEETKGTAVKFADGVVTPAIVTVKSGGSITWVNNGTSTIKVGSDPHPTHTANKEITGGEFVIELAPGESETVTVSKIGTWGFHDHAKPTTKGSVVVQ
;
A
#
# COMPACT_ATOMS: atom_id res chain seq x y z
N MET A 1 -11.86 -39.75 -21.47
CA MET A 1 -12.72 -38.97 -22.39
C MET A 1 -14.02 -38.63 -21.67
N ASN A 2 -14.05 -37.52 -20.95
CA ASN A 2 -15.25 -37.06 -20.24
C ASN A 2 -15.34 -35.54 -20.37
N LEU A 3 -16.16 -35.15 -21.33
CA LEU A 3 -16.47 -33.77 -21.69
C LEU A 3 -17.59 -33.27 -20.75
N LYS A 4 -17.27 -32.46 -19.75
CA LYS A 4 -18.29 -31.75 -18.96
C LYS A 4 -18.56 -30.37 -19.57
N LYS A 5 -19.71 -30.29 -20.24
CA LYS A 5 -20.31 -29.06 -20.72
C LYS A 5 -20.80 -28.25 -19.52
N PHE A 6 -20.30 -27.03 -19.33
CA PHE A 6 -20.93 -26.06 -18.42
C PHE A 6 -21.77 -25.10 -19.23
N ALA A 7 -23.05 -25.10 -18.91
CA ALA A 7 -24.06 -24.24 -19.50
C ALA A 7 -23.91 -22.80 -18.99
N SER A 8 -23.91 -21.87 -19.93
CA SER A 8 -23.99 -20.43 -19.70
C SER A 8 -25.41 -20.09 -19.23
N LEU A 9 -25.53 -19.49 -18.05
CA LEU A 9 -26.77 -18.87 -17.59
C LEU A 9 -26.60 -17.36 -17.65
N GLY A 10 -27.28 -16.73 -18.63
CA GLY A 10 -27.30 -15.29 -18.79
C GLY A 10 -28.10 -14.62 -17.67
N PHE A 11 -27.55 -13.59 -17.09
CA PHE A 11 -28.23 -12.70 -16.19
C PHE A 11 -28.50 -11.36 -16.87
N VAL A 12 -29.76 -11.11 -17.17
CA VAL A 12 -30.27 -9.82 -17.67
C VAL A 12 -30.37 -8.90 -16.45
N GLY A 13 -29.56 -7.89 -16.38
CA GLY A 13 -29.54 -6.89 -15.33
C GLY A 13 -30.36 -5.66 -15.72
N ILE A 14 -31.33 -5.33 -14.92
CA ILE A 14 -32.22 -4.18 -15.00
C ILE A 14 -31.46 -2.92 -14.60
N SER A 15 -31.37 -1.94 -15.54
CA SER A 15 -30.95 -0.56 -15.26
C SER A 15 -32.02 0.18 -14.48
N VAL A 16 -31.69 0.68 -13.31
CA VAL A 16 -32.48 1.70 -12.62
C VAL A 16 -31.71 3.02 -12.63
N LEU A 17 -32.19 3.94 -13.44
CA LEU A 17 -31.81 5.36 -13.41
C LEU A 17 -32.54 6.03 -12.24
N ILE A 18 -31.80 6.59 -11.30
CA ILE A 18 -32.37 7.54 -10.32
C ILE A 18 -31.68 8.87 -10.55
N LEU A 19 -32.40 9.78 -11.20
CA LEU A 19 -32.13 11.21 -11.17
C LEU A 19 -32.61 11.77 -9.83
N SER A 20 -31.72 12.40 -9.08
CA SER A 20 -32.12 13.27 -7.98
C SER A 20 -31.40 14.60 -8.10
N ALA A 21 -32.13 15.58 -8.58
CA ALA A 21 -31.78 16.99 -8.53
C ALA A 21 -32.35 17.57 -7.22
N CYS A 22 -31.56 18.35 -6.48
CA CYS A 22 -32.03 19.44 -5.58
C CYS A 22 -30.81 20.24 -5.14
N SER A 23 -30.65 21.43 -5.71
CA SER A 23 -31.05 22.73 -5.11
C SER A 23 -30.07 23.29 -4.09
N LEU A 24 -29.33 24.31 -4.51
CA LEU A 24 -28.61 25.29 -3.67
C LEU A 24 -29.60 26.25 -2.97
N PRO A 25 -29.26 26.83 -1.84
CA PRO A 25 -29.49 28.24 -1.60
C PRO A 25 -28.21 29.02 -1.28
N TYR A 26 -27.98 29.97 -1.98
CA TYR A 26 -27.62 31.38 -1.93
C TYR A 26 -27.78 32.04 -0.54
N GLY A 27 -26.74 32.84 -0.19
CA GLY A 27 -26.75 33.89 0.84
C GLY A 27 -25.61 33.70 1.85
N SER A 28 -24.85 34.69 2.23
CA SER A 28 -24.82 36.14 2.17
C SER A 28 -23.40 36.60 2.50
N GLN A 29 -23.02 37.72 1.92
CA GLN A 29 -21.83 38.50 2.24
C GLN A 29 -21.85 39.01 3.69
N SER A 30 -20.67 39.07 4.31
CA SER A 30 -20.37 40.14 5.25
C SER A 30 -18.90 40.50 5.13
N GLN A 31 -18.70 41.71 4.63
CA GLN A 31 -17.43 42.43 4.64
C GLN A 31 -17.13 42.85 6.07
N ASN A 32 -15.91 42.72 6.51
CA ASN A 32 -15.38 43.67 7.49
C ASN A 32 -13.91 43.97 7.18
N THR A 33 -13.70 45.25 6.89
CA THR A 33 -12.44 45.94 6.72
C THR A 33 -11.75 46.17 8.06
N GLY A 34 -10.42 46.05 8.10
CA GLY A 34 -9.64 46.50 9.24
C GLY A 34 -8.13 46.21 9.07
N SER A 35 -7.44 47.24 8.59
CA SER A 35 -5.97 47.36 8.57
C SER A 35 -5.33 47.11 9.93
N THR A 36 -4.13 46.50 9.99
CA THR A 36 -2.89 47.19 10.33
C THR A 36 -1.71 46.21 10.33
N ALA A 37 -0.61 46.69 9.80
CA ALA A 37 0.68 46.05 9.67
C ALA A 37 1.35 45.80 11.04
N SER A 38 2.13 44.73 11.11
CA SER A 38 3.47 44.67 11.72
C SER A 38 4.08 43.28 11.55
N SER A 39 5.13 43.18 10.76
CA SER A 39 6.22 42.18 10.86
C SER A 39 7.30 42.83 11.77
N PRO A 40 8.29 42.13 12.33
CA PRO A 40 8.79 40.76 12.16
C PRO A 40 9.11 40.07 13.51
N SER A 41 9.25 38.80 13.55
CA SER A 41 10.38 38.18 14.30
C SER A 41 10.55 36.71 13.96
N SER A 42 11.70 36.39 13.41
CA SER A 42 12.26 35.07 13.29
C SER A 42 12.36 34.44 14.70
N GLN A 43 11.67 33.33 14.94
CA GLN A 43 12.09 32.38 15.96
C GLN A 43 12.16 30.99 15.35
N ASN A 44 13.40 30.60 15.14
CA ASN A 44 13.85 29.24 14.89
C ASN A 44 13.45 28.39 16.10
N THR A 45 12.33 27.69 16.01
CA THR A 45 12.00 26.66 16.99
C THR A 45 12.42 25.33 16.43
N GLN A 46 13.63 24.94 16.83
CA GLN A 46 14.18 23.61 16.68
C GLN A 46 13.24 22.64 17.38
N SER A 47 12.34 22.01 16.60
CA SER A 47 11.48 20.95 17.09
C SER A 47 12.34 19.70 17.27
N THR A 48 12.83 19.52 18.49
CA THR A 48 13.32 18.23 18.98
C THR A 48 12.13 17.29 18.99
N SER A 49 11.98 16.54 17.91
CA SER A 49 11.07 15.39 17.86
C SER A 49 11.60 14.34 18.81
N SER A 50 11.12 14.39 20.04
CA SER A 50 11.24 13.30 21.01
C SER A 50 10.57 12.08 20.41
N GLY A 51 11.39 11.09 20.04
CA GLY A 51 10.92 9.83 19.48
C GLY A 51 10.03 9.09 20.45
N LYS A 52 8.72 9.32 20.35
CA LYS A 52 7.74 8.36 20.81
C LYS A 52 7.81 7.20 19.83
N THR A 53 8.41 6.09 20.22
CA THR A 53 8.31 4.82 19.54
C THR A 53 6.84 4.41 19.53
N GLU A 54 6.10 4.85 18.53
CA GLU A 54 4.81 4.24 18.24
C GLU A 54 5.13 2.81 17.77
N GLU A 55 4.56 1.85 18.47
CA GLU A 55 4.54 0.46 18.02
C GLU A 55 3.85 0.45 16.65
N THR A 56 4.66 0.44 15.59
CA THR A 56 4.18 0.53 14.22
C THR A 56 3.48 -0.78 13.90
N LYS A 57 2.18 -0.75 13.97
CA LYS A 57 1.26 -1.82 13.61
C LYS A 57 1.24 -1.98 12.08
N GLY A 58 2.37 -2.40 11.54
CA GLY A 58 2.57 -2.64 10.11
C GLY A 58 3.45 -1.60 9.41
N THR A 59 4.43 -2.08 8.66
CA THR A 59 5.32 -1.25 7.84
C THR A 59 4.92 -1.37 6.37
N ALA A 60 4.67 -0.23 5.71
CA ALA A 60 4.34 -0.21 4.29
C ALA A 60 5.61 -0.26 3.43
N VAL A 61 5.64 -1.14 2.44
CA VAL A 61 6.67 -1.25 1.40
C VAL A 61 6.01 -0.96 0.05
N LYS A 62 6.48 0.09 -0.62
CA LYS A 62 5.90 0.60 -1.85
C LYS A 62 6.75 0.21 -3.05
N PHE A 63 6.10 -0.28 -4.08
CA PHE A 63 6.68 -0.53 -5.40
C PHE A 63 6.20 0.56 -6.34
N ALA A 64 7.14 1.24 -7.02
CA ALA A 64 6.84 2.24 -8.04
C ALA A 64 7.92 2.19 -9.12
N ASP A 65 7.52 1.99 -10.36
CA ASP A 65 8.36 2.07 -11.57
C ASP A 65 9.70 1.30 -11.48
N GLY A 66 9.68 0.14 -10.84
CA GLY A 66 10.84 -0.72 -10.67
C GLY A 66 11.73 -0.35 -9.48
N VAL A 67 11.24 0.50 -8.58
CA VAL A 67 11.90 0.88 -7.32
C VAL A 67 11.06 0.40 -6.14
N VAL A 68 11.72 -0.06 -5.08
CA VAL A 68 11.10 -0.44 -3.79
C VAL A 68 11.48 0.58 -2.72
N THR A 69 10.51 1.04 -1.95
CA THR A 69 10.73 2.01 -0.88
C THR A 69 9.90 1.67 0.37
N PRO A 70 10.52 1.47 1.54
CA PRO A 70 11.96 1.29 1.75
C PRO A 70 12.44 -0.05 1.17
N ALA A 71 13.70 -0.13 0.73
CA ALA A 71 14.29 -1.37 0.24
C ALA A 71 14.66 -2.35 1.37
N ILE A 72 14.83 -1.84 2.59
CA ILE A 72 15.04 -2.65 3.80
C ILE A 72 14.01 -2.19 4.83
N VAL A 73 13.28 -3.16 5.38
CA VAL A 73 12.27 -2.92 6.41
C VAL A 73 12.51 -3.83 7.60
N THR A 74 12.34 -3.29 8.80
CA THR A 74 12.45 -4.04 10.06
C THR A 74 11.10 -4.13 10.74
N VAL A 75 10.69 -5.34 11.13
CA VAL A 75 9.46 -5.60 11.88
C VAL A 75 9.75 -6.53 13.05
N LYS A 76 8.95 -6.43 14.11
CA LYS A 76 8.98 -7.40 15.22
C LYS A 76 8.33 -8.72 14.77
N SER A 77 8.77 -9.83 15.35
CA SER A 77 8.12 -11.13 15.14
C SER A 77 6.63 -11.06 15.48
N GLY A 78 5.78 -11.53 14.58
CA GLY A 78 4.32 -11.38 14.63
C GLY A 78 3.81 -10.03 14.12
N GLY A 79 4.70 -9.14 13.67
CA GLY A 79 4.34 -7.87 13.03
C GLY A 79 3.87 -8.04 11.60
N SER A 80 3.36 -6.94 11.02
CA SER A 80 2.77 -6.96 9.68
C SER A 80 3.55 -6.09 8.70
N ILE A 81 3.51 -6.49 7.43
CA ILE A 81 4.02 -5.74 6.29
C ILE A 81 2.87 -5.50 5.34
N THR A 82 2.73 -4.27 4.86
CA THR A 82 1.78 -3.94 3.80
C THR A 82 2.54 -3.69 2.50
N TRP A 83 2.35 -4.55 1.53
CA TRP A 83 2.83 -4.37 0.16
C TRP A 83 1.90 -3.41 -0.57
N VAL A 84 2.43 -2.42 -1.24
CA VAL A 84 1.64 -1.40 -1.96
C VAL A 84 2.18 -1.22 -3.36
N ASN A 85 1.32 -1.32 -4.36
CA ASN A 85 1.68 -1.01 -5.74
C ASN A 85 1.32 0.44 -6.07
N ASN A 86 2.30 1.33 -6.03
CA ASN A 86 2.18 2.74 -6.43
C ASN A 86 2.62 2.98 -7.89
N GLY A 87 2.94 1.92 -8.62
CA GLY A 87 3.33 1.99 -10.03
C GLY A 87 2.14 1.94 -10.98
N THR A 88 2.42 1.87 -12.27
CA THR A 88 1.43 1.84 -13.35
C THR A 88 1.21 0.44 -13.95
N SER A 89 1.99 -0.54 -13.52
CA SER A 89 1.90 -1.94 -13.98
C SER A 89 1.67 -2.87 -12.79
N THR A 90 1.02 -4.00 -13.04
CA THR A 90 0.87 -5.07 -12.05
C THR A 90 2.24 -5.57 -11.59
N ILE A 91 2.42 -5.72 -10.28
CA ILE A 91 3.60 -6.33 -9.65
C ILE A 91 3.25 -7.71 -9.10
N LYS A 92 4.27 -8.55 -8.91
CA LYS A 92 4.16 -9.89 -8.33
C LYS A 92 5.20 -10.05 -7.23
N VAL A 93 4.81 -9.79 -5.98
CA VAL A 93 5.74 -9.90 -4.85
C VAL A 93 6.01 -11.36 -4.54
N GLY A 94 7.28 -11.77 -4.61
CA GLY A 94 7.74 -13.10 -4.25
C GLY A 94 8.85 -13.05 -3.20
N SER A 95 8.97 -14.09 -2.36
CA SER A 95 10.15 -14.25 -1.49
C SER A 95 11.35 -14.76 -2.30
N ASP A 96 12.57 -14.59 -1.79
CA ASP A 96 13.74 -15.22 -2.40
C ASP A 96 13.75 -16.74 -2.17
N PRO A 97 14.55 -17.53 -2.95
CA PRO A 97 15.20 -17.14 -4.20
C PRO A 97 14.24 -17.20 -5.39
N HIS A 98 14.50 -16.37 -6.41
CA HIS A 98 13.81 -16.51 -7.68
C HIS A 98 14.33 -17.76 -8.42
N PRO A 99 13.51 -18.56 -9.13
CA PRO A 99 12.05 -18.46 -9.27
C PRO A 99 11.26 -19.29 -8.23
N THR A 100 11.90 -19.89 -7.22
CA THR A 100 11.30 -20.93 -6.37
C THR A 100 10.52 -20.38 -5.17
N HIS A 101 10.81 -19.16 -4.70
CA HIS A 101 10.13 -18.44 -3.61
C HIS A 101 10.02 -19.26 -2.30
N THR A 102 11.14 -19.92 -1.90
CA THR A 102 11.12 -20.92 -0.80
C THR A 102 11.71 -20.45 0.52
N ALA A 103 12.38 -19.27 0.57
CA ALA A 103 13.09 -18.84 1.78
C ALA A 103 12.14 -18.56 2.95
N ASN A 104 11.12 -17.74 2.73
CA ASN A 104 10.10 -17.45 3.71
C ASN A 104 8.75 -17.09 3.06
N LYS A 105 7.83 -18.03 3.06
CA LYS A 105 6.50 -17.84 2.47
C LYS A 105 5.60 -16.89 3.27
N GLU A 106 5.92 -16.57 4.51
CA GLU A 106 5.15 -15.56 5.27
C GLU A 106 5.19 -14.18 4.58
N ILE A 107 6.27 -13.89 3.81
CA ILE A 107 6.41 -12.69 2.98
C ILE A 107 5.26 -12.53 1.97
N THR A 108 4.71 -13.65 1.53
CA THR A 108 3.64 -13.73 0.54
C THR A 108 2.34 -14.30 1.12
N GLY A 109 2.18 -14.26 2.46
CA GLY A 109 0.98 -14.81 3.11
C GLY A 109 0.77 -16.31 2.91
N GLY A 110 1.81 -17.05 2.54
CA GLY A 110 1.76 -18.48 2.22
C GLY A 110 1.66 -18.77 0.72
N GLU A 111 1.32 -17.79 -0.09
CA GLU A 111 1.16 -17.93 -1.54
C GLU A 111 2.53 -18.04 -2.26
N PHE A 112 2.50 -18.42 -3.53
CA PHE A 112 3.68 -18.43 -4.37
C PHE A 112 4.17 -17.01 -4.65
N VAL A 113 3.27 -16.11 -5.05
CA VAL A 113 3.44 -14.67 -5.18
C VAL A 113 2.15 -13.96 -4.82
N ILE A 114 2.26 -12.71 -4.34
CA ILE A 114 1.13 -11.76 -4.23
C ILE A 114 1.09 -10.94 -5.51
N GLU A 115 -0.03 -10.95 -6.21
CA GLU A 115 -0.25 -10.14 -7.40
C GLU A 115 -1.06 -8.89 -7.04
N LEU A 116 -0.51 -7.69 -7.32
CA LEU A 116 -1.13 -6.41 -7.02
C LEU A 116 -1.24 -5.58 -8.30
N ALA A 117 -2.46 -5.24 -8.70
CA ALA A 117 -2.71 -4.26 -9.74
C ALA A 117 -2.31 -2.84 -9.28
N PRO A 118 -2.15 -1.86 -10.20
CA PRO A 118 -1.88 -0.47 -9.83
C PRO A 118 -2.86 0.07 -8.78
N GLY A 119 -2.33 0.63 -7.68
CA GLY A 119 -3.10 1.16 -6.57
C GLY A 119 -3.55 0.14 -5.52
N GLU A 120 -3.35 -1.15 -5.75
CA GLU A 120 -3.71 -2.19 -4.78
C GLU A 120 -2.64 -2.36 -3.70
N SER A 121 -3.09 -2.94 -2.59
CA SER A 121 -2.22 -3.28 -1.45
C SER A 121 -2.69 -4.55 -0.76
N GLU A 122 -1.75 -5.29 -0.15
CA GLU A 122 -2.02 -6.46 0.67
C GLU A 122 -1.14 -6.47 1.91
N THR A 123 -1.71 -6.91 3.04
CA THR A 123 -1.01 -6.97 4.32
C THR A 123 -0.81 -8.41 4.74
N VAL A 124 0.44 -8.75 5.05
CA VAL A 124 0.85 -10.08 5.54
C VAL A 124 1.46 -9.97 6.93
N THR A 125 1.38 -11.05 7.71
CA THR A 125 2.04 -11.17 9.02
C THR A 125 3.29 -12.01 8.87
N VAL A 126 4.40 -11.57 9.49
CA VAL A 126 5.68 -12.28 9.48
C VAL A 126 6.16 -12.54 10.90
N SER A 127 6.49 -13.78 11.21
CA SER A 127 6.90 -14.22 12.55
C SER A 127 8.29 -14.88 12.57
N LYS A 128 8.73 -15.44 11.44
CA LYS A 128 10.00 -16.13 11.32
C LYS A 128 11.17 -15.16 11.42
N ILE A 129 11.88 -15.19 12.55
CA ILE A 129 13.04 -14.32 12.83
C ILE A 129 14.13 -14.56 11.78
N GLY A 130 14.74 -13.47 11.30
CA GLY A 130 15.81 -13.50 10.30
C GLY A 130 15.72 -12.38 9.29
N THR A 131 16.60 -12.44 8.27
CA THR A 131 16.58 -11.50 7.13
C THR A 131 16.13 -12.24 5.89
N TRP A 132 15.04 -11.76 5.28
CA TRP A 132 14.35 -12.42 4.18
C TRP A 132 14.30 -11.51 2.98
N GLY A 133 14.87 -11.94 1.86
CA GLY A 133 14.77 -11.24 0.59
C GLY A 133 13.37 -11.35 -0.02
N PHE A 134 12.98 -10.30 -0.73
CA PHE A 134 11.79 -10.27 -1.57
C PHE A 134 12.07 -9.53 -2.88
N HIS A 135 11.28 -9.80 -3.91
CA HIS A 135 11.41 -9.14 -5.21
C HIS A 135 10.07 -9.13 -5.95
N ASP A 136 10.01 -8.29 -6.99
CA ASP A 136 8.95 -8.41 -8.01
C ASP A 136 9.30 -9.58 -8.94
N HIS A 137 8.50 -10.66 -8.93
CA HIS A 137 8.71 -11.85 -9.75
C HIS A 137 8.75 -11.54 -11.25
N ALA A 138 8.00 -10.55 -11.72
CA ALA A 138 8.02 -10.11 -13.12
C ALA A 138 9.29 -9.30 -13.47
N LYS A 139 9.92 -8.66 -12.45
CA LYS A 139 11.15 -7.86 -12.59
C LYS A 139 12.10 -8.11 -11.42
N PRO A 140 12.83 -9.22 -11.37
CA PRO A 140 13.60 -9.65 -10.19
C PRO A 140 14.73 -8.71 -9.76
N THR A 141 15.08 -7.71 -10.58
CA THR A 141 16.00 -6.62 -10.21
C THR A 141 15.36 -5.63 -9.22
N THR A 142 14.02 -5.56 -9.16
CA THR A 142 13.24 -4.76 -8.21
C THR A 142 13.07 -5.58 -6.94
N LYS A 143 13.92 -5.35 -5.93
CA LYS A 143 14.03 -6.20 -4.75
C LYS A 143 14.38 -5.45 -3.48
N GLY A 144 14.18 -6.10 -2.34
CA GLY A 144 14.52 -5.60 -1.01
C GLY A 144 14.64 -6.71 0.02
N SER A 145 14.66 -6.33 1.30
CA SER A 145 14.76 -7.27 2.42
C SER A 145 13.87 -6.90 3.58
N VAL A 146 13.33 -7.91 4.24
CA VAL A 146 12.60 -7.82 5.52
C VAL A 146 13.49 -8.38 6.61
N VAL A 147 13.73 -7.61 7.66
CA VAL A 147 14.39 -8.04 8.90
C VAL A 147 13.30 -8.27 9.94
N VAL A 148 13.13 -9.51 10.39
CA VAL A 148 12.21 -9.91 11.48
C VAL A 148 13.02 -10.16 12.73
N GLN A 149 12.71 -9.46 13.85
CA GLN A 149 13.45 -9.52 15.12
C GLN A 149 12.53 -9.52 16.35
#